data_85053ad7e167194302d76b80fb79b02c
#
_entry.id   85053ad7e167194302d76b80fb79b02c
#
_cell.length_a   1.000
_cell.length_b   1.000
_cell.length_c   1.000
_cell.angle_alpha   90.00
_cell.angle_beta   90.00
_cell.angle_gamma   90.00
#
_symmetry.space_group_name_H-M   'P 1'
#
loop_
_entity.id
_entity.type
_entity.pdbx_description
1 polymer ?
#
loop_
_entity_poly.entity_id
_entity_poly.type
_entity_poly.pdbx_seq_one_letter_code
_entity_poly.pdbx_strand_id
1 'polypeptide(L)'
;MKLISINLKINAIEPKDRKCAIIFDEMTIQAKREYDPSTGQFIGLPTLPAGPKLVHKRMCAGIDNSKVLATHVFNVLAVGLIKLWKQLIGYHLSDESFCAKSCAQWLRELVKACFDIGLEVMVMVHDMGPGNQAI
;
A
#
# COMPACT_ATOMS: atom_id res chain seq x y z
N MET A 1 6.67 6.76 3.13
CA MET A 1 5.45 6.08 3.61
C MET A 1 4.51 7.12 4.20
N LYS A 2 3.39 7.39 3.55
CA LYS A 2 2.32 8.17 4.18
C LYS A 2 1.42 7.19 4.94
N LEU A 3 1.68 6.98 6.23
CA LEU A 3 0.62 6.56 7.14
C LEU A 3 -0.37 7.71 7.19
N ILE A 4 -1.49 7.52 6.52
CA ILE A 4 -2.58 8.49 6.58
C ILE A 4 -3.01 8.56 8.03
N SER A 5 -3.25 9.75 8.52
CA SER A 5 -3.62 10.12 9.90
C SER A 5 -4.74 9.23 10.50
N ILE A 6 -4.38 8.02 10.91
CA ILE A 6 -5.30 7.02 11.48
C ILE A 6 -5.63 7.40 12.95
N ASN A 7 -4.70 8.04 13.64
CA ASN A 7 -4.81 8.35 15.07
C ASN A 7 -6.06 9.15 15.45
N LEU A 8 -6.51 10.07 14.59
CA LEU A 8 -7.67 10.93 14.90
C LEU A 8 -9.00 10.18 14.85
N LYS A 9 -9.14 9.17 13.99
CA LYS A 9 -10.39 8.43 13.83
C LYS A 9 -10.55 7.27 14.80
N ILE A 10 -9.44 6.67 15.25
CA ILE A 10 -9.49 5.54 16.20
C ILE A 10 -10.00 5.96 17.55
N ASN A 11 -9.68 7.16 18.01
CA ASN A 11 -10.22 7.70 19.26
C ASN A 11 -11.76 7.85 19.25
N ALA A 12 -12.37 7.92 18.08
CA ALA A 12 -13.81 7.94 17.89
C ALA A 12 -14.44 6.53 17.83
N ILE A 13 -13.64 5.46 17.76
CA ILE A 13 -14.10 4.07 17.70
C ILE A 13 -13.97 3.46 19.10
N GLU A 14 -15.11 2.97 19.61
CA GLU A 14 -15.11 2.29 20.92
C GLU A 14 -14.16 1.07 20.90
N PRO A 15 -13.49 0.75 22.02
CA PRO A 15 -12.54 -0.37 22.06
C PRO A 15 -13.11 -1.70 21.57
N LYS A 16 -14.38 -2.00 21.87
CA LYS A 16 -15.08 -3.21 21.43
C LYS A 16 -15.25 -3.30 19.89
N ASP A 17 -15.27 -2.14 19.21
CA ASP A 17 -15.50 -2.03 17.75
C ASP A 17 -14.19 -1.94 16.94
N ARG A 18 -13.03 -2.07 17.59
CA ARG A 18 -11.71 -1.94 16.97
C ARG A 18 -11.20 -3.22 16.28
N LYS A 19 -11.96 -4.30 16.31
CA LYS A 19 -11.67 -5.51 15.54
C LYS A 19 -11.88 -5.26 14.05
N CYS A 20 -10.85 -5.49 13.25
CA CYS A 20 -10.88 -5.16 11.82
C CYS A 20 -10.24 -6.25 10.95
N ALA A 21 -10.62 -6.21 9.67
CA ALA A 21 -9.93 -6.87 8.59
C ALA A 21 -9.04 -5.86 7.85
N ILE A 22 -7.88 -6.29 7.40
CA ILE A 22 -7.05 -5.57 6.45
C ILE A 22 -7.36 -6.11 5.07
N ILE A 23 -7.80 -5.23 4.17
CA ILE A 23 -8.04 -5.55 2.76
C ILE A 23 -7.01 -4.82 1.93
N PHE A 24 -6.33 -5.52 1.05
CA PHE A 24 -5.39 -4.90 0.11
C PHE A 24 -5.62 -5.38 -1.32
N ASP A 25 -5.43 -4.45 -2.24
CA ASP A 25 -5.67 -4.66 -3.65
C ASP A 25 -4.82 -3.73 -4.50
N GLU A 26 -4.56 -4.14 -5.72
CA GLU A 26 -3.82 -3.38 -6.71
C GLU A 26 -4.76 -2.83 -7.78
N MET A 27 -4.63 -1.55 -8.09
CA MET A 27 -5.41 -0.86 -9.12
C MET A 27 -4.49 -0.27 -10.17
N THR A 28 -4.87 -0.39 -11.42
CA THR A 28 -4.20 0.33 -12.52
C THR A 28 -4.51 1.81 -12.45
N ILE A 29 -3.49 2.63 -12.64
CA ILE A 29 -3.59 4.09 -12.71
C ILE A 29 -2.95 4.60 -14.00
N GLN A 30 -3.33 5.79 -14.42
CA GLN A 30 -2.65 6.46 -15.52
C GLN A 30 -1.23 6.87 -15.09
N ALA A 31 -0.22 6.44 -15.87
CA ALA A 31 1.16 6.84 -15.64
C ALA A 31 1.32 8.34 -15.88
N LYS A 32 1.47 9.12 -14.82
CA LYS A 32 1.58 10.57 -14.87
C LYS A 32 2.43 11.09 -13.72
N ARG A 33 3.20 12.12 -13.99
CA ARG A 33 3.91 12.88 -12.97
C ARG A 33 3.11 14.13 -12.64
N GLU A 34 2.75 14.31 -11.39
CA GLU A 34 1.99 15.46 -10.92
C GLU A 34 2.73 16.17 -9.80
N TYR A 35 2.54 17.49 -9.72
CA TYR A 35 3.03 18.30 -8.61
C TYR A 35 1.97 18.36 -7.52
N ASP A 36 2.34 17.96 -6.30
CA ASP A 36 1.49 18.09 -5.12
C ASP A 36 1.83 19.38 -4.38
N PRO A 37 0.98 20.41 -4.47
CA PRO A 37 1.25 21.70 -3.82
C PRO A 37 1.20 21.62 -2.29
N SER A 38 0.55 20.58 -1.72
CA SER A 38 0.45 20.41 -0.26
C SER A 38 1.77 19.95 0.35
N THR A 39 2.56 19.18 -0.39
CA THR A 39 3.86 18.65 0.03
C THR A 39 5.04 19.33 -0.64
N GLY A 40 4.80 20.11 -1.70
CA GLY A 40 5.84 20.74 -2.53
C GLY A 40 6.65 19.74 -3.36
N GLN A 41 6.15 18.52 -3.55
CA GLN A 41 6.86 17.43 -4.22
C GLN A 41 6.13 16.95 -5.46
N PHE A 42 6.89 16.34 -6.38
CA PHE A 42 6.31 15.60 -7.49
C PHE A 42 5.95 14.17 -7.06
N ILE A 43 4.76 13.73 -7.43
CA ILE A 43 4.27 12.35 -7.27
C ILE A 43 4.17 11.66 -8.63
N GLY A 44 4.14 10.34 -8.63
CA GLY A 44 3.98 9.53 -9.85
C GLY A 44 5.12 8.55 -10.09
N LEU A 45 6.18 8.58 -9.26
CA LEU A 45 7.21 7.53 -9.27
C LEU A 45 6.82 6.37 -8.35
N PRO A 46 7.21 5.12 -8.68
CA PRO A 46 6.99 3.98 -7.80
C PRO A 46 7.63 4.20 -6.42
N THR A 47 6.89 3.86 -5.38
CA THR A 47 7.35 3.88 -3.99
C THR A 47 7.66 2.48 -3.46
N LEU A 48 7.16 1.42 -4.15
CA LEU A 48 7.60 0.04 -3.96
C LEU A 48 8.70 -0.30 -4.99
N PRO A 49 9.76 -1.01 -4.59
CA PRO A 49 10.77 -1.48 -5.52
C PRO A 49 10.16 -2.40 -6.59
N ALA A 50 10.60 -2.25 -7.83
CA ALA A 50 10.21 -3.16 -8.90
C ALA A 50 10.71 -4.58 -8.63
N GLY A 51 9.99 -5.56 -9.15
CA GLY A 51 10.40 -6.96 -9.07
C GLY A 51 11.73 -7.21 -9.78
N PRO A 52 12.58 -8.11 -9.28
CA PRO A 52 13.95 -8.30 -9.79
C PRO A 52 14.00 -8.71 -11.27
N LYS A 53 13.00 -9.48 -11.74
CA LYS A 53 12.91 -9.86 -13.18
C LYS A 53 12.66 -8.65 -14.07
N LEU A 54 11.81 -7.70 -13.63
CA LEU A 54 11.52 -6.48 -14.37
C LEU A 54 12.72 -5.53 -14.39
N VAL A 55 13.41 -5.38 -13.26
CA VAL A 55 14.64 -4.60 -13.15
C VAL A 55 15.69 -5.14 -14.12
N HIS A 56 15.91 -6.45 -14.14
CA HIS A 56 16.86 -7.10 -15.05
C HIS A 56 16.50 -6.87 -16.52
N LYS A 57 15.22 -7.08 -16.89
CA LYS A 57 14.73 -6.85 -18.26
C LYS A 57 15.00 -5.41 -18.72
N ARG A 58 14.77 -4.43 -17.87
CA ARG A 58 14.99 -3.01 -18.17
C ARG A 58 16.47 -2.67 -18.30
N MET A 59 17.31 -3.19 -17.43
CA MET A 59 18.77 -3.02 -17.54
C MET A 59 19.30 -3.54 -18.88
N CYS A 60 18.84 -4.72 -19.31
CA CYS A 60 19.20 -5.27 -20.61
C CYS A 60 18.71 -4.41 -21.79
N ALA A 61 17.60 -3.69 -21.60
CA ALA A 61 17.04 -2.78 -22.61
C ALA A 61 17.59 -1.35 -22.52
N GLY A 62 18.50 -1.04 -21.60
CA GLY A 62 19.06 0.30 -21.39
C GLY A 62 18.06 1.31 -20.79
N ILE A 63 17.00 0.84 -20.12
CA ILE A 63 15.99 1.69 -19.51
C ILE A 63 16.43 2.09 -18.09
N ASP A 64 16.39 3.40 -17.82
CA ASP A 64 16.68 3.96 -16.49
C ASP A 64 15.47 3.76 -15.56
N ASN A 65 15.60 2.83 -14.62
CA ASN A 65 14.54 2.52 -13.64
C ASN A 65 14.13 3.73 -12.76
N SER A 66 15.02 4.70 -12.56
CA SER A 66 14.72 5.89 -11.72
C SER A 66 13.73 6.86 -12.37
N LYS A 67 13.49 6.73 -13.66
CA LYS A 67 12.60 7.61 -14.45
C LYS A 67 11.26 6.95 -14.81
N VAL A 68 11.08 5.69 -14.44
CA VAL A 68 9.86 4.96 -14.76
C VAL A 68 8.71 5.46 -13.89
N LEU A 69 7.59 5.77 -14.52
CA LEU A 69 6.38 6.21 -13.81
C LEU A 69 5.60 5.01 -13.28
N ALA A 70 4.92 5.23 -12.16
CA ALA A 70 4.00 4.24 -11.60
C ALA A 70 2.80 4.04 -12.52
N THR A 71 2.41 2.79 -12.68
CA THR A 71 1.24 2.37 -13.48
C THR A 71 0.15 1.74 -12.61
N HIS A 72 0.48 1.45 -11.37
CA HIS A 72 -0.42 0.83 -10.41
C HIS A 72 -0.33 1.51 -9.04
N VAL A 73 -1.40 1.41 -8.27
CA VAL A 73 -1.42 1.76 -6.85
C VAL A 73 -1.84 0.55 -6.05
N PHE A 74 -1.07 0.23 -5.04
CA PHE A 74 -1.35 -0.81 -4.06
C PHE A 74 -1.98 -0.16 -2.83
N ASN A 75 -3.26 -0.41 -2.61
CA ASN A 75 -4.05 0.19 -1.55
C ASN A 75 -4.26 -0.78 -0.40
N VAL A 76 -4.23 -0.27 0.82
CA VAL A 76 -4.55 -1.05 2.02
C VAL A 76 -5.61 -0.34 2.85
N LEU A 77 -6.72 -1.02 3.08
CA LEU A 77 -7.86 -0.54 3.87
C LEU A 77 -8.00 -1.37 5.14
N ALA A 78 -8.35 -0.70 6.24
CA ALA A 78 -8.88 -1.34 7.43
C ALA A 78 -10.41 -1.23 7.40
N VAL A 79 -11.09 -2.33 7.68
CA VAL A 79 -12.56 -2.44 7.69
C VAL A 79 -13.01 -3.05 9.01
N GLY A 80 -13.91 -2.37 9.72
CA GLY A 80 -14.46 -2.87 10.98
C GLY A 80 -15.31 -4.13 10.79
N LEU A 81 -15.13 -5.10 11.69
CA LEU A 81 -15.85 -6.37 11.65
C LEU A 81 -17.14 -6.37 12.49
N ILE A 82 -17.20 -5.55 13.54
CA ILE A 82 -18.36 -5.47 14.44
C ILE A 82 -19.24 -4.29 14.06
N LYS A 83 -18.63 -3.11 13.94
CA LYS A 83 -19.29 -1.90 13.49
C LYS A 83 -18.80 -1.52 12.11
N LEU A 84 -19.70 -1.10 11.25
CA LEU A 84 -19.36 -0.73 9.87
C LEU A 84 -18.57 0.59 9.85
N TRP A 85 -17.27 0.47 9.65
CA TRP A 85 -16.36 1.57 9.34
C TRP A 85 -15.27 1.07 8.39
N LYS A 86 -14.72 1.97 7.59
CA LYS A 86 -13.60 1.69 6.71
C LYS A 86 -12.66 2.88 6.64
N GLN A 87 -11.37 2.62 6.54
CA GLN A 87 -10.34 3.63 6.47
C GLN A 87 -9.19 3.16 5.58
N LEU A 88 -8.81 3.99 4.63
CA LEU A 88 -7.54 3.80 3.91
C LEU A 88 -6.39 4.05 4.91
N ILE A 89 -5.55 3.05 5.12
CA ILE A 89 -4.47 3.09 6.10
C ILE A 89 -3.09 3.25 5.47
N GLY A 90 -2.94 2.89 4.22
CA GLY A 90 -1.71 3.10 3.48
C GLY A 90 -1.87 2.81 2.01
N TYR A 91 -0.95 3.32 1.22
CA TYR A 91 -0.83 2.99 -0.18
C TYR A 91 0.62 3.10 -0.64
N HIS A 92 0.93 2.37 -1.69
CA HIS A 92 2.17 2.50 -2.45
C HIS A 92 1.86 2.63 -3.92
N LEU A 93 2.66 3.43 -4.60
CA LEU A 93 2.70 3.44 -6.05
C LEU A 93 3.65 2.34 -6.52
N SER A 94 3.22 1.55 -7.47
CA SER A 94 3.99 0.45 -8.04
C SER A 94 4.04 0.55 -9.56
N ASP A 95 4.92 -0.21 -10.12
CA ASP A 95 5.08 -0.42 -11.54
C ASP A 95 4.37 -1.72 -11.97
N GLU A 96 4.60 -2.20 -13.19
CA GLU A 96 4.06 -3.46 -13.73
C GLU A 96 4.26 -4.67 -12.80
N SER A 97 5.32 -4.66 -12.01
CA SER A 97 5.53 -5.61 -10.93
C SER A 97 6.32 -4.98 -9.79
N PHE A 98 6.06 -5.43 -8.58
CA PHE A 98 6.77 -4.99 -7.37
C PHE A 98 7.52 -6.16 -6.72
N CYS A 99 8.46 -5.83 -5.85
CA CYS A 99 9.17 -6.81 -5.04
C CYS A 99 8.25 -7.33 -3.92
N ALA A 100 7.75 -8.57 -4.04
CA ALA A 100 6.85 -9.18 -3.07
C ALA A 100 7.43 -9.19 -1.65
N LYS A 101 8.73 -9.44 -1.49
CA LYS A 101 9.41 -9.42 -0.19
C LYS A 101 9.32 -8.04 0.49
N SER A 102 9.56 -6.96 -0.27
CA SER A 102 9.45 -5.59 0.25
C SER A 102 8.01 -5.24 0.60
N CYS A 103 7.05 -5.65 -0.22
CA CYS A 103 5.64 -5.46 0.04
C CYS A 103 5.18 -6.22 1.30
N ALA A 104 5.59 -7.49 1.46
CA ALA A 104 5.28 -8.27 2.65
C ALA A 104 5.88 -7.67 3.93
N GLN A 105 7.09 -7.14 3.86
CA GLN A 105 7.70 -6.44 4.99
C GLN A 105 6.90 -5.19 5.36
N TRP A 106 6.55 -4.36 4.38
CA TRP A 106 5.74 -3.18 4.60
C TRP A 106 4.38 -3.51 5.21
N LEU A 107 3.69 -4.55 4.72
CA LEU A 107 2.42 -5.00 5.29
C LEU A 107 2.56 -5.43 6.76
N ARG A 108 3.64 -6.14 7.13
CA ARG A 108 3.91 -6.48 8.54
C ARG A 108 4.09 -5.26 9.41
N GLU A 109 4.85 -4.27 8.94
CA GLU A 109 5.06 -3.00 9.64
C GLU A 109 3.74 -2.23 9.80
N LEU A 110 2.89 -2.24 8.75
CA LEU A 110 1.58 -1.62 8.77
C LEU A 110 0.64 -2.28 9.78
N VAL A 111 0.60 -3.62 9.81
CA VAL A 111 -0.19 -4.38 10.79
C VAL A 111 0.30 -4.09 12.22
N LYS A 112 1.62 -4.07 12.43
CA LYS A 112 2.19 -3.69 13.73
C LYS A 112 1.77 -2.28 14.14
N ALA A 113 1.85 -1.32 13.23
CA ALA A 113 1.39 0.05 13.48
C ALA A 113 -0.11 0.11 13.82
N CYS A 114 -0.94 -0.74 13.21
CA CYS A 114 -2.36 -0.88 13.56
C CYS A 114 -2.53 -1.33 15.02
N PHE A 115 -1.79 -2.33 15.47
CA PHE A 115 -1.82 -2.79 16.86
C PHE A 115 -1.33 -1.70 17.83
N ASP A 116 -0.25 -0.99 17.50
CA ASP A 116 0.33 0.07 18.33
C ASP A 116 -0.66 1.21 18.60
N ILE A 117 -1.61 1.46 17.69
CA ILE A 117 -2.67 2.46 17.85
C ILE A 117 -3.97 1.88 18.42
N GLY A 118 -4.01 0.59 18.76
CA GLY A 118 -5.12 -0.06 19.42
C GLY A 118 -6.16 -0.69 18.50
N LEU A 119 -5.85 -0.89 17.21
CA LEU A 119 -6.66 -1.74 16.31
C LEU A 119 -6.31 -3.22 16.53
N GLU A 120 -7.32 -4.08 16.47
CA GLU A 120 -7.15 -5.52 16.51
C GLU A 120 -7.35 -6.11 15.10
N VAL A 121 -6.25 -6.36 14.39
CA VAL A 121 -6.28 -6.97 13.06
C VAL A 121 -6.53 -8.47 13.20
N MET A 122 -7.70 -8.91 12.78
CA MET A 122 -8.14 -10.31 12.91
C MET A 122 -7.85 -11.14 11.66
N VAL A 123 -7.87 -10.52 10.49
CA VAL A 123 -7.73 -11.20 9.21
C VAL A 123 -7.19 -10.25 8.15
N MET A 124 -6.47 -10.81 7.20
CA MET A 124 -6.04 -10.12 5.98
C MET A 124 -6.73 -10.75 4.77
N VAL A 125 -7.25 -9.93 3.89
CA VAL A 125 -8.00 -10.34 2.69
C VAL A 125 -7.38 -9.69 1.47
N HIS A 126 -7.15 -10.48 0.44
CA HIS A 126 -6.65 -10.01 -0.86
C HIS A 126 -7.23 -10.86 -1.98
N ASP A 127 -7.15 -10.37 -3.21
CA ASP A 127 -7.46 -11.16 -4.38
C ASP A 127 -6.37 -12.21 -4.70
N MET A 128 -6.66 -13.11 -5.62
CA MET A 128 -5.74 -14.17 -6.05
C MET A 128 -4.78 -13.74 -7.18
N GLY A 129 -4.55 -12.43 -7.35
CA GLY A 129 -3.60 -11.91 -8.33
C GLY A 129 -2.17 -12.43 -8.11
N PRO A 130 -1.38 -12.63 -9.18
CA PRO A 130 -0.04 -13.23 -9.07
C PRO A 130 0.91 -12.49 -8.11
N GLY A 131 0.80 -11.17 -8.03
CA GLY A 131 1.57 -10.35 -7.10
C GLY A 131 1.20 -10.62 -5.64
N ASN A 132 -0.09 -10.76 -5.36
CA ASN A 132 -0.61 -10.99 -4.01
C ASN A 132 -0.35 -12.41 -3.50
N GLN A 133 -0.27 -13.40 -4.40
CA GLN A 133 0.07 -14.78 -4.02
C GLN A 133 1.52 -14.94 -3.54
N ALA A 134 2.40 -14.01 -3.92
CA ALA A 134 3.81 -14.03 -3.56
C ALA A 134 4.15 -13.30 -2.26
N ILE A 135 3.16 -12.61 -1.66
CA ILE A 135 3.26 -11.90 -0.38
C ILE A 135 2.98 -12.85 0.78
#